data_87d6391005cac5efcc9b2aabb50498d8
#
_entry.id   87d6391005cac5efcc9b2aabb50498d8
#
_cell.length_a   1.000
_cell.length_b   1.000
_cell.length_c   1.000
_cell.angle_alpha   90.00
_cell.angle_beta   90.00
_cell.angle_gamma   90.00
#
_symmetry.space_group_name_H-M   'P 1'
#
loop_
_entity.id
_entity.type
_entity.pdbx_description
1 polymer ?
#
loop_
_entity_poly.entity_id
_entity_poly.type
_entity_poly.pdbx_seq_one_letter_code
_entity_poly.pdbx_strand_id
1 'polypeptide(L)'
;MTHEEYKQQLTAWAGLTEKRLAALCDEYLPQQSELGQAARYSLLGGGKRVRAVLTLAACQLAGADAADALDYACALEMLHCYSLIHDDMPCMDNDDFRRGRPSCHKQFGEATALLAADALVTAAFEVLAHAKCSAESRIEAVQLLARGGGDRGMLYGKELDKHFETVRAGEADLLNLHAHKTGALIIAAVELGCAAAGVRPDTDTRKALVRYAAELGLVFQIVDDILDVTSTTEELGKPVGSDADNDKTTFITLYGLQGAHEEAERHNTAALAALDALGPGADFLRLMAAELLERKK
;
A
#
# COMPACT_ATOMS: atom_id res chain seq x y z
N MET A 1 7.56 14.40 18.42
CA MET A 1 8.37 14.34 17.16
C MET A 1 8.11 15.62 16.37
N THR A 2 9.13 16.29 15.86
CA THR A 2 9.01 17.43 14.96
C THR A 2 8.76 16.97 13.52
N HIS A 3 8.27 17.87 12.66
CA HIS A 3 8.05 17.57 11.24
C HIS A 3 9.35 17.24 10.48
N GLU A 4 10.47 17.86 10.86
CA GLU A 4 11.79 17.58 10.31
C GLU A 4 12.27 16.17 10.71
N GLU A 5 12.14 15.79 11.97
CA GLU A 5 12.44 14.43 12.46
C GLU A 5 11.59 13.38 11.75
N TYR A 6 10.30 13.67 11.52
CA TYR A 6 9.42 12.79 10.76
C TYR A 6 9.92 12.56 9.32
N LYS A 7 10.27 13.64 8.60
CA LYS A 7 10.78 13.54 7.23
C LYS A 7 12.11 12.78 7.14
N GLN A 8 12.99 13.01 8.09
CA GLN A 8 14.25 12.28 8.18
C GLN A 8 14.00 10.78 8.42
N GLN A 9 13.10 10.44 9.33
CA GLN A 9 12.74 9.06 9.64
C GLN A 9 12.04 8.36 8.46
N LEU A 10 11.10 9.05 7.80
CA LEU A 10 10.42 8.56 6.60
C LEU A 10 11.42 8.22 5.50
N THR A 11 12.35 9.14 5.22
CA THR A 11 13.41 8.96 4.21
C THR A 11 14.35 7.81 4.58
N ALA A 12 14.74 7.73 5.84
CA ALA A 12 15.62 6.67 6.33
C ALA A 12 14.98 5.28 6.16
N TRP A 13 13.72 5.12 6.55
CA TRP A 13 13.01 3.84 6.42
C TRP A 13 12.71 3.47 4.97
N ALA A 14 12.33 4.43 4.14
CA ALA A 14 12.18 4.20 2.70
C ALA A 14 13.51 3.74 2.07
N GLY A 15 14.62 4.42 2.39
CA GLY A 15 15.95 4.06 1.90
C GLY A 15 16.43 2.69 2.41
N LEU A 16 16.13 2.34 3.65
CA LEU A 16 16.43 1.02 4.22
C LEU A 16 15.65 -0.08 3.47
N THR A 17 14.38 0.17 3.18
CA THR A 17 13.52 -0.74 2.41
C THR A 17 14.05 -0.92 0.98
N GLU A 18 14.40 0.16 0.28
CA GLU A 18 14.95 0.10 -1.08
C GLU A 18 16.25 -0.72 -1.14
N LYS A 19 17.14 -0.49 -0.18
CA LYS A 19 18.38 -1.26 -0.09
C LYS A 19 18.12 -2.75 0.15
N ARG A 20 17.16 -3.08 1.02
CA ARG A 20 16.82 -4.49 1.30
C ARG A 20 16.12 -5.14 0.12
N LEU A 21 15.19 -4.44 -0.55
CA LEU A 21 14.54 -4.93 -1.78
C LEU A 21 15.57 -5.26 -2.87
N ALA A 22 16.58 -4.41 -3.06
CA ALA A 22 17.63 -4.68 -4.03
C ALA A 22 18.40 -5.98 -3.69
N ALA A 23 18.76 -6.18 -2.41
CA ALA A 23 19.41 -7.40 -1.95
C ALA A 23 18.54 -8.65 -2.12
N LEU A 24 17.23 -8.56 -1.78
CA LEU A 24 16.28 -9.66 -1.98
C LEU A 24 16.06 -9.97 -3.46
N CYS A 25 16.10 -8.96 -4.33
CA CYS A 25 16.08 -9.18 -5.77
C CYS A 25 17.31 -10.01 -6.24
N ASP A 26 18.49 -9.76 -5.69
CA ASP A 26 19.69 -10.53 -6.04
C ASP A 26 19.58 -12.00 -5.62
N GLU A 27 18.84 -12.27 -4.54
CA GLU A 27 18.63 -13.60 -3.97
C GLU A 27 17.48 -14.35 -4.70
N TYR A 28 16.34 -13.70 -4.95
CA TYR A 28 15.10 -14.36 -5.39
C TYR A 28 14.70 -14.10 -6.84
N LEU A 29 15.23 -13.06 -7.47
CA LEU A 29 14.85 -12.62 -8.83
C LEU A 29 16.10 -12.49 -9.72
N PRO A 30 16.61 -13.59 -10.28
CA PRO A 30 17.89 -13.62 -10.98
C PRO A 30 17.90 -12.74 -12.21
N GLN A 31 18.95 -11.91 -12.36
CA GLN A 31 19.12 -10.99 -13.51
C GLN A 31 19.34 -11.70 -14.86
N GLN A 32 19.72 -12.98 -14.85
CA GLN A 32 19.98 -13.77 -16.05
C GLN A 32 18.70 -14.12 -16.80
N SER A 33 17.55 -14.09 -16.17
CA SER A 33 16.26 -14.31 -16.81
C SER A 33 15.56 -12.99 -17.13
N GLU A 34 14.90 -12.92 -18.29
CA GLU A 34 14.07 -11.78 -18.67
C GLU A 34 12.94 -11.56 -17.64
N LEU A 35 12.39 -12.65 -17.09
CA LEU A 35 11.43 -12.64 -16.00
C LEU A 35 11.96 -11.89 -14.77
N GLY A 36 13.16 -12.23 -14.30
CA GLY A 36 13.81 -11.56 -13.17
C GLY A 36 14.10 -10.08 -13.46
N GLN A 37 14.52 -9.76 -14.69
CA GLN A 37 14.73 -8.36 -15.12
C GLN A 37 13.42 -7.56 -15.09
N ALA A 38 12.29 -8.10 -15.57
CA ALA A 38 11.00 -7.45 -15.59
C ALA A 38 10.43 -7.25 -14.16
N ALA A 39 10.57 -8.24 -13.29
CA ALA A 39 10.19 -8.14 -11.88
C ALA A 39 10.99 -7.05 -11.15
N ARG A 40 12.32 -7.04 -11.32
CA ARG A 40 13.22 -6.01 -10.77
C ARG A 40 12.94 -4.62 -11.33
N TYR A 41 12.67 -4.51 -12.63
CA TYR A 41 12.32 -3.25 -13.28
C TYR A 41 11.13 -2.58 -12.61
N SER A 42 10.09 -3.34 -12.31
CA SER A 42 8.88 -2.83 -11.67
C SER A 42 9.08 -2.57 -10.19
N LEU A 43 9.69 -3.51 -9.45
CA LEU A 43 9.87 -3.42 -8.00
C LEU A 43 10.83 -2.30 -7.59
N LEU A 44 11.96 -2.16 -8.30
CA LEU A 44 12.98 -1.15 -8.03
C LEU A 44 12.76 0.15 -8.81
N GLY A 45 11.63 0.28 -9.50
CA GLY A 45 11.24 1.47 -10.26
C GLY A 45 10.86 2.69 -9.41
N GLY A 46 11.16 2.69 -8.11
CA GLY A 46 10.85 3.77 -7.17
C GLY A 46 9.48 3.64 -6.51
N GLY A 47 9.06 4.69 -5.83
CA GLY A 47 7.81 4.78 -5.09
C GLY A 47 8.02 5.31 -3.67
N LYS A 48 6.95 5.77 -3.02
CA LYS A 48 7.00 6.36 -1.67
C LYS A 48 7.18 5.31 -0.54
N ARG A 49 7.09 4.04 -0.84
CA ARG A 49 7.21 2.90 0.11
C ARG A 49 6.35 3.05 1.36
N VAL A 50 5.17 3.64 1.23
CA VAL A 50 4.27 3.96 2.35
C VAL A 50 3.91 2.71 3.16
N ARG A 51 3.62 1.59 2.49
CA ARG A 51 3.25 0.32 3.16
C ARG A 51 4.42 -0.26 3.97
N ALA A 52 5.61 -0.24 3.39
CA ALA A 52 6.82 -0.67 4.10
C ALA A 52 7.10 0.21 5.31
N VAL A 53 7.02 1.53 5.16
CA VAL A 53 7.22 2.49 6.26
C VAL A 53 6.19 2.28 7.37
N LEU A 54 4.92 2.03 7.03
CA LEU A 54 3.88 1.69 8.01
C LEU A 54 4.21 0.39 8.77
N THR A 55 4.74 -0.62 8.08
CA THR A 55 5.16 -1.88 8.72
C THR A 55 6.27 -1.64 9.73
N LEU A 56 7.30 -0.86 9.36
CA LEU A 56 8.41 -0.52 10.24
C LEU A 56 7.96 0.34 11.43
N ALA A 57 7.10 1.34 11.19
CA ALA A 57 6.54 2.21 12.24
C ALA A 57 5.69 1.41 13.25
N ALA A 58 4.87 0.49 12.77
CA ALA A 58 4.05 -0.36 13.63
C ALA A 58 4.92 -1.30 14.48
N CYS A 59 5.99 -1.87 13.92
CA CYS A 59 6.94 -2.70 14.65
C CYS A 59 7.62 -1.90 15.78
N GLN A 60 8.13 -0.70 15.47
CA GLN A 60 8.77 0.16 16.47
C GLN A 60 7.78 0.58 17.57
N LEU A 61 6.57 0.96 17.21
CA LEU A 61 5.52 1.33 18.17
C LEU A 61 5.10 0.14 19.04
N ALA A 62 5.17 -1.07 18.50
CA ALA A 62 4.93 -2.32 19.21
C ALA A 62 6.07 -2.74 20.16
N GLY A 63 7.17 -1.97 20.20
CA GLY A 63 8.27 -2.13 21.16
C GLY A 63 9.46 -2.94 20.69
N ALA A 64 9.54 -3.29 19.38
CA ALA A 64 10.70 -3.95 18.78
C ALA A 64 11.52 -2.99 17.91
N ASP A 65 12.66 -3.44 17.40
CA ASP A 65 13.41 -2.67 16.40
C ASP A 65 12.69 -2.70 15.06
N ALA A 66 12.53 -1.55 14.42
CA ALA A 66 11.91 -1.47 13.09
C ALA A 66 12.60 -2.41 12.07
N ALA A 67 13.90 -2.64 12.19
CA ALA A 67 14.66 -3.55 11.35
C ALA A 67 14.19 -5.01 11.45
N ASP A 68 13.56 -5.43 12.54
CA ASP A 68 13.01 -6.78 12.70
C ASP A 68 11.84 -7.05 11.73
N ALA A 69 11.12 -6.00 11.32
CA ALA A 69 10.03 -6.09 10.36
C ALA A 69 10.45 -5.86 8.89
N LEU A 70 11.76 -5.65 8.61
CA LEU A 70 12.20 -5.20 7.30
C LEU A 70 11.90 -6.20 6.17
N ASP A 71 12.08 -7.49 6.41
CA ASP A 71 11.76 -8.53 5.43
C ASP A 71 10.25 -8.63 5.20
N TYR A 72 9.43 -8.43 6.23
CA TYR A 72 7.97 -8.38 6.10
C TYR A 72 7.51 -7.16 5.31
N ALA A 73 8.11 -6.00 5.55
CA ALA A 73 7.88 -4.78 4.79
C ALA A 73 8.23 -4.96 3.29
N CYS A 74 9.35 -5.61 3.00
CA CYS A 74 9.77 -5.93 1.63
C CYS A 74 8.82 -6.92 0.95
N ALA A 75 8.38 -7.97 1.64
CA ALA A 75 7.41 -8.93 1.12
C ALA A 75 6.09 -8.25 0.75
N LEU A 76 5.61 -7.34 1.60
CA LEU A 76 4.41 -6.54 1.32
C LEU A 76 4.59 -5.64 0.09
N GLU A 77 5.74 -5.00 -0.09
CA GLU A 77 6.05 -4.20 -1.28
C GLU A 77 6.16 -5.05 -2.55
N MET A 78 6.68 -6.28 -2.47
CA MET A 78 6.68 -7.24 -3.59
C MET A 78 5.26 -7.60 -4.00
N LEU A 79 4.39 -7.94 -3.04
CA LEU A 79 2.98 -8.23 -3.28
C LEU A 79 2.24 -6.98 -3.81
N HIS A 80 2.52 -5.80 -3.30
CA HIS A 80 1.97 -4.57 -3.85
C HIS A 80 2.46 -4.32 -5.28
N CYS A 81 3.73 -4.58 -5.58
CA CYS A 81 4.28 -4.38 -6.93
C CYS A 81 3.64 -5.33 -7.95
N TYR A 82 3.45 -6.63 -7.60
CA TYR A 82 2.75 -7.55 -8.48
C TYR A 82 1.37 -7.03 -8.84
N SER A 83 0.66 -6.49 -7.86
CA SER A 83 -0.69 -5.97 -8.07
C SER A 83 -0.74 -4.78 -9.03
N LEU A 84 0.29 -3.93 -9.03
CA LEU A 84 0.42 -2.81 -9.96
C LEU A 84 0.77 -3.28 -11.38
N ILE A 85 1.62 -4.33 -11.53
CA ILE A 85 1.90 -4.90 -12.85
C ILE A 85 0.62 -5.44 -13.47
N HIS A 86 -0.23 -6.13 -12.68
CA HIS A 86 -1.49 -6.66 -13.17
C HIS A 86 -2.49 -5.55 -13.50
N ASP A 87 -2.56 -4.48 -12.70
CA ASP A 87 -3.43 -3.34 -13.00
C ASP A 87 -3.08 -2.70 -14.35
N ASP A 88 -1.79 -2.56 -14.66
CA ASP A 88 -1.33 -1.97 -15.91
C ASP A 88 -1.60 -2.83 -17.16
N MET A 89 -1.95 -4.13 -17.01
CA MET A 89 -2.16 -5.04 -18.14
C MET A 89 -3.32 -4.60 -19.05
N PRO A 90 -3.26 -4.92 -20.37
CA PRO A 90 -4.34 -4.56 -21.33
C PRO A 90 -5.72 -5.08 -20.97
N CYS A 91 -5.82 -6.19 -20.22
CA CYS A 91 -7.07 -6.76 -19.75
C CYS A 91 -7.60 -6.11 -18.46
N MET A 92 -6.85 -5.18 -17.88
CA MET A 92 -7.20 -4.42 -16.68
C MET A 92 -7.34 -2.93 -17.02
N ASP A 93 -6.41 -2.07 -16.58
CA ASP A 93 -6.49 -0.62 -16.80
C ASP A 93 -5.81 -0.18 -18.10
N ASN A 94 -5.00 -1.06 -18.72
CA ASN A 94 -4.26 -0.83 -19.96
C ASN A 94 -3.38 0.42 -19.91
N ASP A 95 -2.66 0.63 -18.82
CA ASP A 95 -1.81 1.78 -18.60
C ASP A 95 -0.46 1.64 -19.33
N ASP A 96 -0.11 2.60 -20.18
CA ASP A 96 1.15 2.61 -20.92
C ASP A 96 2.35 3.00 -20.03
N PHE A 97 2.10 3.76 -18.96
CA PHE A 97 3.15 4.30 -18.08
C PHE A 97 2.85 4.07 -16.60
N ARG A 98 3.89 3.78 -15.84
CA ARG A 98 3.88 3.69 -14.38
C ARG A 98 5.06 4.45 -13.78
N ARG A 99 4.82 5.43 -12.90
CA ARG A 99 5.86 6.26 -12.26
C ARG A 99 6.78 6.94 -13.30
N GLY A 100 6.20 7.46 -14.40
CA GLY A 100 6.94 8.17 -15.46
C GLY A 100 7.80 7.28 -16.36
N ARG A 101 7.66 5.95 -16.27
CA ARG A 101 8.36 4.95 -17.10
C ARG A 101 7.34 4.06 -17.81
N PRO A 102 7.67 3.43 -18.95
CA PRO A 102 6.81 2.42 -19.57
C PRO A 102 6.38 1.37 -18.54
N SER A 103 5.11 0.98 -18.55
CA SER A 103 4.61 -0.11 -17.71
C SER A 103 5.30 -1.43 -18.05
N CYS A 104 5.23 -2.42 -17.19
CA CYS A 104 5.97 -3.68 -17.36
C CYS A 104 5.62 -4.37 -18.68
N HIS A 105 4.33 -4.42 -19.04
CA HIS A 105 3.90 -5.05 -20.29
C HIS A 105 4.32 -4.29 -21.53
N LYS A 106 4.48 -2.97 -21.47
CA LYS A 106 5.02 -2.15 -22.58
C LYS A 106 6.52 -2.35 -22.76
N GLN A 107 7.25 -2.57 -21.67
CA GLN A 107 8.71 -2.73 -21.69
C GLN A 107 9.14 -4.15 -22.07
N PHE A 108 8.42 -5.19 -21.61
CA PHE A 108 8.83 -6.61 -21.70
C PHE A 108 7.80 -7.50 -22.40
N GLY A 109 6.67 -6.96 -22.83
CA GLY A 109 5.55 -7.73 -23.37
C GLY A 109 4.63 -8.32 -22.30
N GLU A 110 3.40 -8.65 -22.70
CA GLU A 110 2.33 -9.08 -21.78
C GLU A 110 2.65 -10.38 -21.03
N ALA A 111 3.15 -11.39 -21.74
CA ALA A 111 3.45 -12.69 -21.14
C ALA A 111 4.57 -12.58 -20.08
N THR A 112 5.64 -11.82 -20.39
CA THR A 112 6.73 -11.61 -19.42
C THR A 112 6.26 -10.78 -18.23
N ALA A 113 5.42 -9.76 -18.43
CA ALA A 113 4.86 -8.95 -17.35
C ALA A 113 3.96 -9.78 -16.43
N LEU A 114 3.07 -10.60 -16.99
CA LEU A 114 2.21 -11.51 -16.22
C LEU A 114 3.04 -12.44 -15.33
N LEU A 115 4.02 -13.13 -15.92
CA LEU A 115 4.89 -14.04 -15.18
C LEU A 115 5.81 -13.32 -14.18
N ALA A 116 6.23 -12.07 -14.46
CA ALA A 116 7.00 -11.26 -13.52
C ALA A 116 6.19 -10.90 -12.27
N ALA A 117 4.91 -10.63 -12.44
CA ALA A 117 3.98 -10.42 -11.33
C ALA A 117 3.83 -11.69 -10.48
N ASP A 118 3.63 -12.86 -11.11
CA ASP A 118 3.56 -14.15 -10.41
C ASP A 118 4.86 -14.46 -9.65
N ALA A 119 6.02 -14.14 -10.23
CA ALA A 119 7.31 -14.31 -9.58
C ALA A 119 7.44 -13.41 -8.33
N LEU A 120 6.94 -12.18 -8.38
CA LEU A 120 6.96 -11.27 -7.22
C LEU A 120 6.08 -11.75 -6.08
N VAL A 121 4.87 -12.24 -6.35
CA VAL A 121 4.00 -12.74 -5.30
C VAL A 121 4.55 -14.02 -4.67
N THR A 122 5.13 -14.92 -5.46
CA THR A 122 5.78 -16.14 -4.91
C THR A 122 7.03 -15.79 -4.11
N ALA A 123 7.88 -14.90 -4.59
CA ALA A 123 9.06 -14.42 -3.85
C ALA A 123 8.68 -13.74 -2.53
N ALA A 124 7.56 -12.99 -2.48
CA ALA A 124 7.08 -12.38 -1.24
C ALA A 124 6.84 -13.43 -0.13
N PHE A 125 6.20 -14.54 -0.44
CA PHE A 125 5.99 -15.62 0.53
C PHE A 125 7.28 -16.34 0.91
N GLU A 126 8.21 -16.50 -0.02
CA GLU A 126 9.53 -17.10 0.25
C GLU A 126 10.35 -16.20 1.19
N VAL A 127 10.34 -14.88 0.98
CA VAL A 127 10.97 -13.90 1.88
C VAL A 127 10.39 -14.01 3.30
N LEU A 128 9.06 -14.10 3.46
CA LEU A 128 8.44 -14.29 4.78
C LEU A 128 8.88 -15.58 5.45
N ALA A 129 8.98 -16.67 4.67
CA ALA A 129 9.39 -17.98 5.19
C ALA A 129 10.83 -17.99 5.71
N HIS A 130 11.72 -17.16 5.15
CA HIS A 130 13.13 -17.06 5.53
C HIS A 130 13.46 -15.88 6.46
N ALA A 131 12.50 -15.03 6.79
CA ALA A 131 12.71 -13.85 7.65
C ALA A 131 13.26 -14.23 9.03
N LYS A 132 14.05 -13.33 9.62
CA LYS A 132 14.69 -13.54 10.92
C LYS A 132 13.73 -13.29 12.09
N CYS A 133 12.59 -13.97 12.07
CA CYS A 133 11.57 -13.94 13.13
C CYS A 133 11.29 -15.36 13.61
N SER A 134 10.51 -15.51 14.69
CA SER A 134 10.10 -16.83 15.18
C SER A 134 9.26 -17.56 14.12
N ALA A 135 9.17 -18.89 14.20
CA ALA A 135 8.36 -19.67 13.29
C ALA A 135 6.88 -19.28 13.36
N GLU A 136 6.38 -18.98 14.55
CA GLU A 136 5.01 -18.51 14.80
C GLU A 136 4.76 -17.17 14.11
N SER A 137 5.68 -16.19 14.25
CA SER A 137 5.60 -14.89 13.61
C SER A 137 5.62 -15.01 12.08
N ARG A 138 6.48 -15.88 11.52
CA ARG A 138 6.53 -16.13 10.07
C ARG A 138 5.24 -16.73 9.53
N ILE A 139 4.66 -17.72 10.23
CA ILE A 139 3.37 -18.32 9.85
C ILE A 139 2.26 -17.26 9.90
N GLU A 140 2.23 -16.44 10.95
CA GLU A 140 1.28 -15.35 11.07
C GLU A 140 1.46 -14.34 9.92
N ALA A 141 2.69 -13.94 9.59
CA ALA A 141 2.98 -13.03 8.50
C ALA A 141 2.50 -13.57 7.13
N VAL A 142 2.70 -14.87 6.87
CA VAL A 142 2.15 -15.54 5.68
C VAL A 142 0.63 -15.45 5.64
N GLN A 143 -0.06 -15.70 6.76
CA GLN A 143 -1.52 -15.60 6.84
C GLN A 143 -2.02 -14.17 6.62
N LEU A 144 -1.33 -13.17 7.19
CA LEU A 144 -1.67 -11.75 7.05
C LEU A 144 -1.49 -11.28 5.62
N LEU A 145 -0.36 -11.62 4.99
CA LEU A 145 -0.09 -11.24 3.60
C LEU A 145 -1.07 -11.92 2.65
N ALA A 146 -1.37 -13.22 2.84
CA ALA A 146 -2.32 -13.95 2.03
C ALA A 146 -3.75 -13.41 2.17
N ARG A 147 -4.17 -13.04 3.40
CA ARG A 147 -5.48 -12.41 3.63
C ARG A 147 -5.57 -11.04 3.00
N GLY A 148 -4.55 -10.19 3.25
CA GLY A 148 -4.53 -8.81 2.76
C GLY A 148 -4.45 -8.71 1.24
N GLY A 149 -3.69 -9.59 0.59
CA GLY A 149 -3.51 -9.61 -0.87
C GLY A 149 -4.51 -10.46 -1.63
N GLY A 150 -5.16 -11.42 -0.97
CA GLY A 150 -6.03 -12.42 -1.60
C GLY A 150 -7.48 -11.99 -1.80
N ASP A 151 -8.33 -13.00 -2.01
CA ASP A 151 -9.77 -12.86 -2.27
C ASP A 151 -10.58 -12.25 -1.09
N ARG A 152 -10.03 -12.26 0.11
CA ARG A 152 -10.60 -11.58 1.29
C ARG A 152 -10.00 -10.20 1.55
N GLY A 153 -9.28 -9.66 0.58
CA GLY A 153 -8.59 -8.39 0.66
C GLY A 153 -8.49 -7.70 -0.70
N MET A 154 -7.29 -7.37 -1.11
CA MET A 154 -7.03 -6.54 -2.29
C MET A 154 -7.61 -7.11 -3.59
N LEU A 155 -7.53 -8.42 -3.84
CA LEU A 155 -8.08 -9.01 -5.07
C LEU A 155 -9.59 -8.85 -5.16
N TYR A 156 -10.32 -9.05 -4.04
CA TYR A 156 -11.76 -8.75 -4.01
C TYR A 156 -12.05 -7.27 -4.29
N GLY A 157 -11.23 -6.35 -3.74
CA GLY A 157 -11.36 -4.93 -4.06
C GLY A 157 -11.14 -4.63 -5.55
N LYS A 158 -10.23 -5.33 -6.22
CA LYS A 158 -10.02 -5.21 -7.68
C LYS A 158 -11.20 -5.77 -8.48
N GLU A 159 -11.77 -6.89 -8.05
CA GLU A 159 -12.99 -7.43 -8.66
C GLU A 159 -14.15 -6.42 -8.56
N LEU A 160 -14.35 -5.81 -7.40
CA LEU A 160 -15.34 -4.75 -7.21
C LEU A 160 -15.08 -3.54 -8.10
N ASP A 161 -13.82 -3.10 -8.22
CA ASP A 161 -13.43 -1.99 -9.08
C ASP A 161 -13.82 -2.26 -10.54
N LYS A 162 -13.53 -3.46 -11.05
CA LYS A 162 -13.93 -3.87 -12.40
C LYS A 162 -15.44 -4.05 -12.55
N HIS A 163 -16.12 -4.53 -11.54
CA HIS A 163 -17.58 -4.64 -11.54
C HIS A 163 -18.24 -3.26 -11.65
N PHE A 164 -17.75 -2.28 -10.90
CA PHE A 164 -18.30 -0.92 -10.88
C PHE A 164 -17.91 -0.05 -12.08
N GLU A 165 -17.10 -0.54 -13.00
CA GLU A 165 -16.96 0.08 -14.34
C GLU A 165 -18.23 -0.05 -15.20
N THR A 166 -19.09 -1.04 -14.90
CA THR A 166 -20.31 -1.32 -15.66
C THR A 166 -21.59 -1.12 -14.84
N VAL A 167 -21.48 -1.08 -13.52
CA VAL A 167 -22.61 -0.92 -12.59
C VAL A 167 -22.29 0.25 -11.66
N ARG A 168 -23.21 1.20 -11.55
CA ARG A 168 -23.01 2.36 -10.69
C ARG A 168 -22.99 1.94 -9.21
N ALA A 169 -21.89 2.24 -8.52
CA ALA A 169 -21.75 1.99 -7.09
C ALA A 169 -22.55 2.99 -6.25
N GLY A 170 -23.11 2.52 -5.13
CA GLY A 170 -23.60 3.40 -4.07
C GLY A 170 -22.50 3.70 -3.05
N GLU A 171 -22.81 4.52 -2.04
CA GLU A 171 -21.86 4.88 -0.97
C GLU A 171 -21.28 3.65 -0.25
N ALA A 172 -22.15 2.71 0.17
CA ALA A 172 -21.70 1.49 0.85
C ALA A 172 -20.79 0.62 -0.03
N ASP A 173 -21.06 0.58 -1.34
CA ASP A 173 -20.26 -0.15 -2.31
C ASP A 173 -18.88 0.50 -2.48
N LEU A 174 -18.82 1.83 -2.57
CA LEU A 174 -17.58 2.58 -2.69
C LEU A 174 -16.70 2.41 -1.45
N LEU A 175 -17.28 2.51 -0.26
CA LEU A 175 -16.55 2.26 0.99
C LEU A 175 -16.02 0.81 1.06
N ASN A 176 -16.83 -0.17 0.66
CA ASN A 176 -16.42 -1.57 0.61
C ASN A 176 -15.28 -1.81 -0.39
N LEU A 177 -15.37 -1.21 -1.59
CA LEU A 177 -14.32 -1.27 -2.60
C LEU A 177 -12.99 -0.74 -2.05
N HIS A 178 -12.99 0.47 -1.49
CA HIS A 178 -11.77 1.10 -0.99
C HIS A 178 -11.19 0.41 0.23
N ALA A 179 -12.05 -0.10 1.14
CA ALA A 179 -11.60 -0.91 2.27
C ALA A 179 -10.81 -2.15 1.83
N HIS A 180 -11.20 -2.75 0.70
CA HIS A 180 -10.53 -3.94 0.16
C HIS A 180 -9.39 -3.58 -0.80
N LYS A 181 -9.64 -2.79 -1.85
CA LYS A 181 -8.64 -2.47 -2.89
C LYS A 181 -7.38 -1.83 -2.32
N THR A 182 -7.54 -0.92 -1.37
CA THR A 182 -6.44 -0.14 -0.78
C THR A 182 -6.25 -0.43 0.71
N GLY A 183 -7.33 -0.41 1.49
CA GLY A 183 -7.32 -0.56 2.95
C GLY A 183 -6.73 -1.89 3.40
N ALA A 184 -7.02 -2.98 2.72
CA ALA A 184 -6.55 -4.32 3.10
C ALA A 184 -5.01 -4.42 3.21
N LEU A 185 -4.26 -3.85 2.26
CA LEU A 185 -2.79 -3.85 2.33
C LEU A 185 -2.23 -2.82 3.32
N ILE A 186 -2.96 -1.74 3.62
CA ILE A 186 -2.58 -0.78 4.67
C ILE A 186 -2.77 -1.42 6.05
N ILE A 187 -3.86 -2.16 6.26
CA ILE A 187 -4.09 -2.96 7.47
C ILE A 187 -3.02 -4.05 7.59
N ALA A 188 -2.75 -4.79 6.51
CA ALA A 188 -1.71 -5.82 6.50
C ALA A 188 -0.33 -5.26 6.88
N ALA A 189 -0.01 -4.01 6.49
CA ALA A 189 1.24 -3.36 6.84
C ALA A 189 1.41 -3.24 8.35
N VAL A 190 0.43 -2.70 9.06
CA VAL A 190 0.53 -2.53 10.53
C VAL A 190 0.46 -3.87 11.25
N GLU A 191 -0.33 -4.83 10.77
CA GLU A 191 -0.40 -6.17 11.35
C GLU A 191 0.91 -6.94 11.18
N LEU A 192 1.57 -6.84 10.03
CA LEU A 192 2.90 -7.43 9.79
C LEU A 192 3.96 -6.83 10.72
N GLY A 193 3.93 -5.51 10.95
CA GLY A 193 4.80 -4.86 11.93
C GLY A 193 4.58 -5.38 13.35
N CYS A 194 3.33 -5.52 13.77
CA CYS A 194 2.98 -6.10 15.06
C CYS A 194 3.41 -7.58 15.18
N ALA A 195 3.24 -8.37 14.12
CA ALA A 195 3.66 -9.78 14.08
C ALA A 195 5.18 -9.92 14.19
N ALA A 196 5.95 -9.04 13.53
CA ALA A 196 7.41 -9.00 13.65
C ALA A 196 7.85 -8.69 15.10
N ALA A 197 7.13 -7.80 15.78
CA ALA A 197 7.36 -7.46 17.19
C ALA A 197 6.82 -8.52 18.18
N GLY A 198 6.20 -9.61 17.71
CA GLY A 198 5.61 -10.63 18.56
C GLY A 198 4.36 -10.19 19.33
N VAL A 199 3.68 -9.13 18.90
CA VAL A 199 2.49 -8.59 19.54
C VAL A 199 1.24 -9.34 19.08
N ARG A 200 0.54 -9.94 20.05
CA ARG A 200 -0.66 -10.76 19.79
C ARG A 200 -1.82 -9.95 19.20
N PRO A 201 -2.70 -10.58 18.39
CA PRO A 201 -3.84 -9.91 17.73
C PRO A 201 -4.85 -9.29 18.70
N ASP A 202 -4.98 -9.83 19.92
CA ASP A 202 -5.96 -9.42 20.92
C ASP A 202 -5.52 -8.22 21.77
N THR A 203 -4.31 -7.70 21.61
CA THR A 203 -3.79 -6.55 22.34
C THR A 203 -4.45 -5.23 21.91
N ASP A 204 -4.58 -4.30 22.84
CA ASP A 204 -5.16 -2.99 22.55
C ASP A 204 -4.28 -2.18 21.61
N THR A 205 -2.95 -2.31 21.68
CA THR A 205 -2.02 -1.68 20.76
C THR A 205 -2.30 -2.12 19.32
N ARG A 206 -2.41 -3.44 19.07
CA ARG A 206 -2.65 -3.93 17.70
C ARG A 206 -4.04 -3.56 17.18
N LYS A 207 -5.06 -3.63 18.03
CA LYS A 207 -6.42 -3.18 17.68
C LYS A 207 -6.47 -1.69 17.33
N ALA A 208 -5.73 -0.85 18.06
CA ALA A 208 -5.61 0.57 17.78
C ALA A 208 -4.94 0.83 16.42
N LEU A 209 -3.82 0.14 16.15
CA LEU A 209 -3.11 0.23 14.86
C LEU A 209 -3.97 -0.23 13.68
N VAL A 210 -4.73 -1.32 13.84
CA VAL A 210 -5.65 -1.80 12.79
C VAL A 210 -6.76 -0.78 12.51
N ARG A 211 -7.35 -0.17 13.55
CA ARG A 211 -8.34 0.91 13.37
C ARG A 211 -7.72 2.12 12.67
N TYR A 212 -6.55 2.56 13.12
CA TYR A 212 -5.81 3.63 12.46
C TYR A 212 -5.59 3.33 10.96
N ALA A 213 -5.12 2.13 10.63
CA ALA A 213 -4.82 1.73 9.27
C ALA A 213 -6.07 1.65 8.37
N ALA A 214 -7.21 1.23 8.92
CA ALA A 214 -8.48 1.19 8.21
C ALA A 214 -8.92 2.61 7.80
N GLU A 215 -8.90 3.54 8.74
CA GLU A 215 -9.26 4.94 8.50
C GLU A 215 -8.27 5.63 7.56
N LEU A 216 -6.96 5.39 7.75
CA LEU A 216 -5.90 5.93 6.88
C LEU A 216 -6.06 5.47 5.42
N GLY A 217 -6.51 4.22 5.20
CA GLY A 217 -6.78 3.67 3.88
C GLY A 217 -7.90 4.42 3.16
N LEU A 218 -8.95 4.82 3.87
CA LEU A 218 -10.02 5.65 3.34
C LEU A 218 -9.55 7.07 3.04
N VAL A 219 -8.80 7.71 3.96
CA VAL A 219 -8.20 9.03 3.71
C VAL A 219 -7.35 9.00 2.45
N PHE A 220 -6.56 7.93 2.26
CA PHE A 220 -5.71 7.79 1.08
C PHE A 220 -6.52 7.83 -0.22
N GLN A 221 -7.65 7.12 -0.29
CA GLN A 221 -8.49 7.07 -1.48
C GLN A 221 -9.27 8.38 -1.70
N ILE A 222 -9.83 8.96 -0.63
CA ILE A 222 -10.55 10.23 -0.74
C ILE A 222 -9.61 11.34 -1.24
N VAL A 223 -8.39 11.38 -0.73
CA VAL A 223 -7.38 12.35 -1.19
C VAL A 223 -6.94 12.07 -2.62
N ASP A 224 -6.82 10.79 -3.03
CA ASP A 224 -6.54 10.46 -4.44
C ASP A 224 -7.68 10.94 -5.37
N ASP A 225 -8.95 10.76 -5.00
CA ASP A 225 -10.12 11.28 -5.75
C ASP A 225 -10.10 12.82 -5.84
N ILE A 226 -9.76 13.51 -4.74
CA ILE A 226 -9.63 14.98 -4.71
C ILE A 226 -8.52 15.43 -5.66
N LEU A 227 -7.36 14.76 -5.61
CA LEU A 227 -6.21 15.10 -6.44
C LEU A 227 -6.48 14.83 -7.93
N ASP A 228 -7.28 13.84 -8.28
CA ASP A 228 -7.64 13.55 -9.68
C ASP A 228 -8.39 14.73 -10.33
N VAL A 229 -9.14 15.52 -9.57
CA VAL A 229 -9.89 16.68 -10.10
C VAL A 229 -9.23 18.05 -9.81
N THR A 230 -8.26 18.13 -8.90
CA THR A 230 -7.67 19.40 -8.47
C THR A 230 -6.22 19.60 -8.89
N SER A 231 -5.49 18.54 -9.23
CA SER A 231 -4.08 18.59 -9.62
C SER A 231 -3.90 18.77 -11.14
N THR A 232 -2.66 18.88 -11.58
CA THR A 232 -2.28 18.87 -12.99
C THR A 232 -1.64 17.55 -13.39
N THR A 233 -1.66 17.22 -14.68
CA THR A 233 -0.99 16.02 -15.22
C THR A 233 0.51 15.99 -14.88
N GLU A 234 1.15 17.17 -14.83
CA GLU A 234 2.57 17.30 -14.48
C GLU A 234 2.83 16.97 -13.01
N GLU A 235 1.90 17.33 -12.11
CA GLU A 235 2.01 17.06 -10.67
C GLU A 235 1.70 15.60 -10.33
N LEU A 236 0.67 15.00 -10.96
CA LEU A 236 0.25 13.62 -10.69
C LEU A 236 1.10 12.57 -11.42
N GLY A 237 1.74 12.93 -12.53
CA GLY A 237 2.47 11.97 -13.38
C GLY A 237 1.58 10.98 -14.12
N LYS A 238 0.26 11.20 -14.14
CA LYS A 238 -0.78 10.50 -14.92
C LYS A 238 -1.81 11.53 -15.43
N PRO A 239 -2.62 11.20 -16.45
CA PRO A 239 -3.72 12.08 -16.90
C PRO A 239 -4.66 12.43 -15.75
N VAL A 240 -5.08 13.69 -15.65
CA VAL A 240 -6.08 14.21 -14.70
C VAL A 240 -7.47 13.96 -15.24
N GLY A 241 -8.44 13.67 -14.36
CA GLY A 241 -9.83 13.43 -14.75
C GLY A 241 -10.10 12.03 -15.30
N SER A 242 -9.17 11.09 -15.11
CA SER A 242 -9.31 9.71 -15.58
C SER A 242 -10.55 9.01 -15.00
N ASP A 243 -10.95 9.35 -13.79
CA ASP A 243 -12.13 8.79 -13.15
C ASP A 243 -13.44 9.33 -13.76
N ALA A 244 -13.46 10.60 -14.16
CA ALA A 244 -14.60 11.21 -14.86
C ALA A 244 -14.75 10.66 -16.29
N ASP A 245 -13.64 10.44 -17.00
CA ASP A 245 -13.63 9.87 -18.34
C ASP A 245 -14.15 8.42 -18.36
N ASN A 246 -13.99 7.70 -17.25
CA ASN A 246 -14.45 6.32 -17.07
C ASN A 246 -15.81 6.21 -16.37
N ASP A 247 -16.53 7.31 -16.12
CA ASP A 247 -17.85 7.37 -15.42
C ASP A 247 -17.83 6.64 -14.05
N LYS A 248 -16.68 6.65 -13.37
CA LYS A 248 -16.50 5.98 -12.07
C LYS A 248 -17.21 6.72 -10.94
N THR A 249 -17.81 5.95 -10.02
CA THR A 249 -18.29 6.50 -8.76
C THR A 249 -17.08 6.78 -7.85
N THR A 250 -16.94 8.04 -7.41
CA THR A 250 -15.87 8.51 -6.51
C THR A 250 -16.49 9.28 -5.35
N PHE A 251 -15.71 9.61 -4.32
CA PHE A 251 -16.17 10.51 -3.25
C PHE A 251 -16.60 11.88 -3.81
N ILE A 252 -15.94 12.35 -4.87
CA ILE A 252 -16.32 13.61 -5.53
C ILE A 252 -17.70 13.51 -6.18
N THR A 253 -18.00 12.40 -6.86
CA THR A 253 -19.31 12.23 -7.53
C THR A 253 -20.45 12.04 -6.53
N LEU A 254 -20.19 11.52 -5.32
CA LEU A 254 -21.18 11.31 -4.27
C LEU A 254 -21.42 12.54 -3.41
N TYR A 255 -20.37 13.28 -3.03
CA TYR A 255 -20.44 14.33 -2.02
C TYR A 255 -20.04 15.72 -2.55
N GLY A 256 -19.56 15.82 -3.81
CA GLY A 256 -18.90 17.01 -4.33
C GLY A 256 -17.53 17.23 -3.70
N LEU A 257 -16.77 18.20 -4.21
CA LEU A 257 -15.41 18.48 -3.77
C LEU A 257 -15.35 18.85 -2.27
N GLN A 258 -16.25 19.72 -1.82
CA GLN A 258 -16.29 20.14 -0.42
C GLN A 258 -16.64 18.98 0.52
N GLY A 259 -17.65 18.18 0.16
CA GLY A 259 -18.03 17.02 0.96
C GLY A 259 -16.95 15.94 1.00
N ALA A 260 -16.18 15.74 -0.08
CA ALA A 260 -15.02 14.85 -0.08
C ALA A 260 -13.92 15.33 0.89
N HIS A 261 -13.65 16.63 0.96
CA HIS A 261 -12.74 17.18 1.98
C HIS A 261 -13.24 16.93 3.40
N GLU A 262 -14.52 17.15 3.66
CA GLU A 262 -15.13 16.90 4.99
C GLU A 262 -15.05 15.42 5.38
N GLU A 263 -15.27 14.49 4.43
CA GLU A 263 -15.10 13.06 4.66
C GLU A 263 -13.63 12.69 4.93
N ALA A 264 -12.67 13.26 4.18
CA ALA A 264 -11.25 13.05 4.43
C ALA A 264 -10.85 13.51 5.84
N GLU A 265 -11.30 14.69 6.27
CA GLU A 265 -11.06 15.20 7.63
C GLU A 265 -11.72 14.33 8.70
N ARG A 266 -12.94 13.82 8.47
CA ARG A 266 -13.67 12.94 9.39
C ARG A 266 -12.89 11.63 9.60
N HIS A 267 -12.47 10.97 8.52
CA HIS A 267 -11.69 9.74 8.60
C HIS A 267 -10.30 9.97 9.19
N ASN A 268 -9.65 11.09 8.88
CA ASN A 268 -8.36 11.45 9.48
C ASN A 268 -8.48 11.68 10.99
N THR A 269 -9.55 12.34 11.44
CA THR A 269 -9.84 12.52 12.87
C THR A 269 -10.04 11.17 13.56
N ALA A 270 -10.76 10.24 12.94
CA ALA A 270 -10.96 8.89 13.48
C ALA A 270 -9.64 8.09 13.53
N ALA A 271 -8.78 8.23 12.51
CA ALA A 271 -7.43 7.64 12.51
C ALA A 271 -6.58 8.17 13.68
N LEU A 272 -6.55 9.48 13.89
CA LEU A 272 -5.82 10.10 15.00
C LEU A 272 -6.34 9.66 16.36
N ALA A 273 -7.67 9.61 16.53
CA ALA A 273 -8.31 9.14 17.77
C ALA A 273 -7.96 7.68 18.10
N ALA A 274 -7.79 6.83 17.10
CA ALA A 274 -7.35 5.45 17.31
C ALA A 274 -5.95 5.36 17.95
N LEU A 275 -5.11 6.38 17.77
CA LEU A 275 -3.74 6.44 18.32
C LEU A 275 -3.66 7.07 19.72
N ASP A 276 -4.75 7.63 20.27
CA ASP A 276 -4.71 8.38 21.54
C ASP A 276 -4.20 7.53 22.70
N ALA A 277 -4.63 6.27 22.78
CA ALA A 277 -4.22 5.34 23.83
C ALA A 277 -2.73 4.91 23.73
N LEU A 278 -2.06 5.18 22.61
CA LEU A 278 -0.68 4.76 22.34
C LEU A 278 0.37 5.82 22.73
N GLY A 279 -0.08 6.97 23.21
CA GLY A 279 0.79 8.04 23.73
C GLY A 279 1.75 8.65 22.69
N PRO A 280 2.85 9.29 23.15
CA PRO A 280 3.80 9.98 22.26
C PRO A 280 4.56 9.07 21.30
N GLY A 281 4.66 7.77 21.58
CA GLY A 281 5.26 6.79 20.67
C GLY A 281 4.60 6.76 19.29
N ALA A 282 3.33 7.18 19.18
CA ALA A 282 2.57 7.20 17.93
C ALA A 282 2.73 8.50 17.11
N ASP A 283 3.59 9.44 17.50
CA ASP A 283 3.73 10.74 16.82
C ASP A 283 4.10 10.61 15.34
N PHE A 284 4.92 9.62 14.98
CA PHE A 284 5.26 9.37 13.58
C PHE A 284 4.00 9.05 12.75
N LEU A 285 3.11 8.20 13.26
CA LEU A 285 1.86 7.84 12.57
C LEU A 285 0.87 9.01 12.54
N ARG A 286 0.83 9.86 13.58
CA ARG A 286 0.02 11.09 13.59
C ARG A 286 0.46 12.06 12.50
N LEU A 287 1.78 12.28 12.37
CA LEU A 287 2.32 13.14 11.32
C LEU A 287 2.11 12.54 9.93
N MET A 288 2.19 11.22 9.79
CA MET A 288 1.88 10.55 8.52
C MET A 288 0.43 10.76 8.08
N ALA A 289 -0.53 10.67 8.99
CA ALA A 289 -1.94 10.94 8.70
C ALA A 289 -2.17 12.42 8.31
N ALA A 290 -1.55 13.35 9.01
CA ALA A 290 -1.63 14.79 8.70
C ALA A 290 -1.02 15.10 7.31
N GLU A 291 0.16 14.56 6.99
CA GLU A 291 0.80 14.73 5.68
C GLU A 291 -0.01 14.11 4.54
N LEU A 292 -0.69 13.00 4.80
CA LEU A 292 -1.54 12.36 3.80
C LEU A 292 -2.75 13.22 3.48
N LEU A 293 -3.38 13.82 4.49
CA LEU A 293 -4.53 14.73 4.30
C LEU A 293 -4.14 16.00 3.52
N GLU A 294 -2.93 16.54 3.77
CA GLU A 294 -2.41 17.76 3.13
C GLU A 294 -1.67 17.48 1.81
N ARG A 295 -1.65 16.25 1.36
CA ARG A 295 -0.90 15.81 0.18
C ARG A 295 -1.34 16.56 -1.08
N LYS A 296 -0.36 16.99 -1.89
CA LYS A 296 -0.57 17.72 -3.15
C LYS A 296 -0.20 16.91 -4.39
N LYS A 297 0.40 15.72 -4.20
CA LYS A 297 0.84 14.81 -5.27
C LYS A 297 1.11 13.39 -4.75
#